data_1d537709343ce53b2406d330a8a1af38
#
_entry.id   1d537709343ce53b2406d330a8a1af38
#
_cell.length_a   1.000
_cell.length_b   1.000
_cell.length_c   1.000
_cell.angle_alpha   90.00
_cell.angle_beta   90.00
_cell.angle_gamma   90.00
#
_symmetry.space_group_name_H-M   'P 1'
#
loop_
_entity.id
_entity.type
_entity.pdbx_description
1 polymer ?
#
loop_
_entity_poly.entity_id
_entity_poly.type
_entity_poly.pdbx_seq_one_letter_code
_entity_poly.pdbx_strand_id
1 'polypeptide(L)'
;MARIRTEEEKEAARQAAKQAKKDQWLREQEEKRPIHEKYMKDAIRQAKKAAALGEVPIGCVIVHDGQVIGRGYNRRNTDKSTLAHAEITAIKRASKKLGDW
;
A
#
# COMPACT_ATOMS: atom_id res chain seq x y z
N MET A 1 -28.67 -40.38 -7.69
CA MET A 1 -27.33 -40.21 -8.33
C MET A 1 -27.02 -38.75 -8.50
N ALA A 2 -25.81 -38.35 -8.17
CA ALA A 2 -25.38 -37.00 -8.41
C ALA A 2 -25.29 -36.71 -9.90
N ARG A 3 -25.84 -35.60 -10.34
CA ARG A 3 -25.75 -35.15 -11.74
C ARG A 3 -24.32 -34.65 -12.03
N ILE A 4 -23.79 -35.11 -13.17
CA ILE A 4 -22.50 -34.58 -13.68
C ILE A 4 -22.77 -33.24 -14.34
N ARG A 5 -22.04 -32.21 -13.92
CA ARG A 5 -22.13 -30.87 -14.53
C ARG A 5 -21.56 -30.87 -15.95
N THR A 6 -22.21 -30.14 -16.85
CA THR A 6 -21.69 -29.87 -18.18
C THR A 6 -20.50 -28.91 -18.09
N GLU A 7 -19.71 -28.79 -19.17
CA GLU A 7 -18.62 -27.83 -19.22
C GLU A 7 -19.10 -26.38 -19.09
N GLU A 8 -20.27 -26.07 -19.65
CA GLU A 8 -20.89 -24.75 -19.50
C GLU A 8 -21.26 -24.46 -18.06
N GLU A 9 -21.83 -25.43 -17.35
CA GLU A 9 -22.17 -25.31 -15.93
C GLU A 9 -20.93 -25.14 -15.06
N LYS A 10 -19.87 -25.88 -15.35
CA LYS A 10 -18.57 -25.75 -14.66
C LYS A 10 -17.96 -24.36 -14.87
N GLU A 11 -18.01 -23.87 -16.11
CA GLU A 11 -17.51 -22.54 -16.44
C GLU A 11 -18.30 -21.45 -15.72
N ALA A 12 -19.64 -21.55 -15.72
CA ALA A 12 -20.49 -20.62 -14.99
C ALA A 12 -20.17 -20.61 -13.49
N ALA A 13 -19.93 -21.80 -12.89
CA ALA A 13 -19.55 -21.91 -11.49
C ALA A 13 -18.18 -21.25 -11.23
N ARG A 14 -17.21 -21.43 -12.13
CA ARG A 14 -15.89 -20.77 -12.03
C ARG A 14 -16.00 -19.25 -12.11
N GLN A 15 -16.82 -18.74 -13.04
CA GLN A 15 -17.04 -17.30 -13.19
C GLN A 15 -17.75 -16.71 -11.97
N ALA A 16 -18.76 -17.40 -11.45
CA ALA A 16 -19.46 -16.97 -10.25
C ALA A 16 -18.52 -16.92 -9.03
N ALA A 17 -17.62 -17.92 -8.87
CA ALA A 17 -16.65 -17.95 -7.80
C ALA A 17 -15.64 -16.78 -7.92
N LYS A 18 -15.16 -16.49 -9.12
CA LYS A 18 -14.26 -15.34 -9.36
C LYS A 18 -14.95 -14.02 -9.03
N GLN A 19 -16.20 -13.87 -9.45
CA GLN A 19 -16.97 -12.65 -9.20
C GLN A 19 -17.23 -12.46 -7.71
N ALA A 20 -17.56 -13.54 -6.98
CA ALA A 20 -17.76 -13.49 -5.54
C ALA A 20 -16.50 -13.06 -4.79
N LYS A 21 -15.32 -13.58 -5.17
CA LYS A 21 -14.03 -13.16 -4.61
C LYS A 21 -13.73 -11.70 -4.88
N LYS A 22 -13.99 -11.24 -6.10
CA LYS A 22 -13.81 -9.84 -6.49
C LYS A 22 -14.72 -8.92 -5.67
N ASP A 23 -15.99 -9.27 -5.53
CA ASP A 23 -16.96 -8.50 -4.77
C ASP A 23 -16.57 -8.42 -3.28
N GLN A 24 -16.12 -9.53 -2.70
CA GLN A 24 -15.62 -9.56 -1.33
C GLN A 24 -14.41 -8.64 -1.16
N TRP A 25 -13.43 -8.73 -2.06
CA TRP A 25 -12.25 -7.85 -2.02
C TRP A 25 -12.64 -6.38 -2.12
N LEU A 26 -13.56 -6.02 -3.02
CA LEU A 26 -14.04 -4.65 -3.16
C LEU A 26 -14.72 -4.14 -1.89
N ARG A 27 -15.54 -4.96 -1.24
CA ARG A 27 -16.17 -4.60 0.04
C ARG A 27 -15.13 -4.38 1.13
N GLU A 28 -14.12 -5.23 1.22
CA GLU A 28 -13.03 -5.09 2.18
C GLU A 28 -12.25 -3.79 1.94
N GLN A 29 -11.96 -3.45 0.68
CA GLN A 29 -11.29 -2.19 0.34
C GLN A 29 -12.14 -0.98 0.71
N GLU A 30 -13.45 -1.04 0.49
CA GLU A 30 -14.38 0.03 0.84
C GLU A 30 -14.42 0.26 2.35
N GLU A 31 -14.46 -0.80 3.14
CA GLU A 31 -14.43 -0.73 4.61
C GLU A 31 -13.11 -0.14 5.13
N LYS A 32 -11.99 -0.43 4.46
CA LYS A 32 -10.65 0.06 4.84
C LYS A 32 -10.36 1.45 4.30
N ARG A 33 -11.18 2.00 3.42
CA ARG A 33 -10.93 3.29 2.76
C ARG A 33 -10.63 4.42 3.75
N PRO A 34 -11.39 4.64 4.83
CA PRO A 34 -11.09 5.72 5.76
C PRO A 34 -9.72 5.59 6.41
N ILE A 35 -9.28 4.37 6.69
CA ILE A 35 -7.97 4.07 7.27
C ILE A 35 -6.87 4.34 6.24
N HIS A 36 -7.05 3.87 5.00
CA HIS A 36 -6.11 4.11 3.90
C HIS A 36 -5.98 5.60 3.59
N GLU A 37 -7.08 6.32 3.56
CA GLU A 37 -7.07 7.77 3.33
C GLU A 37 -6.32 8.52 4.42
N LYS A 38 -6.47 8.12 5.66
CA LYS A 38 -5.74 8.69 6.81
C LYS A 38 -4.23 8.58 6.60
N TYR A 39 -3.74 7.40 6.26
CA TYR A 39 -2.31 7.16 6.05
C TYR A 39 -1.81 7.77 4.74
N MET A 40 -2.64 7.80 3.71
CA MET A 40 -2.30 8.47 2.46
C MET A 40 -2.12 9.98 2.66
N LYS A 41 -2.92 10.62 3.48
CA LYS A 41 -2.73 12.03 3.85
C LYS A 41 -1.38 12.27 4.51
N ASP A 42 -0.94 11.33 5.34
CA ASP A 42 0.40 11.40 5.96
C ASP A 42 1.50 11.27 4.90
N ALA A 43 1.37 10.32 3.98
CA ALA A 43 2.30 10.16 2.86
C ALA A 43 2.36 11.41 1.98
N ILE A 44 1.22 12.05 1.74
CA ILE A 44 1.14 13.32 0.97
C ILE A 44 1.88 14.43 1.72
N ARG A 45 1.76 14.51 3.05
CA ARG A 45 2.53 15.48 3.84
C ARG A 45 4.03 15.27 3.68
N GLN A 46 4.48 14.02 3.63
CA GLN A 46 5.88 13.71 3.34
C GLN A 46 6.29 14.17 1.94
N ALA A 47 5.44 13.92 0.93
CA ALA A 47 5.68 14.38 -0.44
C ALA A 47 5.81 15.91 -0.51
N LYS A 48 5.02 16.65 0.25
CA LYS A 48 5.11 18.11 0.33
C LYS A 48 6.45 18.58 0.91
N LYS A 49 7.02 17.83 1.84
CA LYS A 49 8.37 18.11 2.36
C LYS A 49 9.43 17.97 1.27
N ALA A 50 9.32 16.95 0.43
CA ALA A 50 10.20 16.79 -0.72
C ALA A 50 10.05 17.97 -1.70
N ALA A 51 8.81 18.35 -2.03
CA ALA A 51 8.52 19.48 -2.90
C ALA A 51 9.14 20.79 -2.37
N ALA A 52 9.09 21.02 -1.06
CA ALA A 52 9.66 22.19 -0.42
C ALA A 52 11.20 22.26 -0.59
N LEU A 53 11.85 21.14 -0.80
CA LEU A 53 13.29 21.07 -1.08
C LEU A 53 13.63 21.14 -2.58
N GLY A 54 12.62 21.28 -3.44
CA GLY A 54 12.82 21.23 -4.89
C GLY A 54 12.99 19.81 -5.42
N GLU A 55 12.69 18.81 -4.62
CA GLU A 55 12.73 17.40 -5.02
C GLU A 55 11.42 16.98 -5.69
N VAL A 56 11.46 15.86 -6.43
CA VAL A 56 10.24 15.23 -6.92
C VAL A 56 9.36 14.88 -5.71
N PRO A 57 8.06 15.26 -5.69
CA PRO A 57 7.21 15.15 -4.51
C PRO A 57 6.75 13.70 -4.27
N ILE A 58 7.62 12.91 -3.69
CA ILE A 58 7.35 11.52 -3.34
C ILE A 58 7.47 11.37 -1.82
N GLY A 59 6.44 10.79 -1.21
CA GLY A 59 6.40 10.49 0.21
C GLY A 59 5.99 9.03 0.44
N CYS A 60 6.39 8.50 1.57
CA CYS A 60 6.07 7.12 1.96
C CYS A 60 5.85 7.02 3.46
N VAL A 61 4.85 6.23 3.86
CA VAL A 61 4.67 5.83 5.26
C VAL A 61 4.54 4.32 5.33
N ILE A 62 5.05 3.74 6.41
CA ILE A 62 4.92 2.32 6.72
C ILE A 62 4.12 2.20 8.01
N VAL A 63 3.08 1.38 7.95
CA VAL A 63 2.14 1.18 9.06
C VAL A 63 2.25 -0.24 9.56
N HIS A 64 2.31 -0.39 10.87
CA HIS A 64 2.31 -1.68 11.55
C HIS A 64 1.42 -1.60 12.79
N ASP A 65 0.47 -2.52 12.92
CA ASP A 65 -0.48 -2.58 14.03
C ASP A 65 -1.16 -1.22 14.31
N GLY A 66 -1.64 -0.58 13.24
CA GLY A 66 -2.35 0.69 13.33
C GLY A 66 -1.48 1.90 13.65
N GLN A 67 -0.15 1.76 13.64
CA GLN A 67 0.79 2.85 13.93
C GLN A 67 1.73 3.08 12.77
N VAL A 68 2.03 4.33 12.48
CA VAL A 68 3.07 4.68 11.53
C VAL A 68 4.43 4.46 12.20
N ILE A 69 5.20 3.53 11.66
CA ILE A 69 6.52 3.17 12.18
C ILE A 69 7.67 3.70 11.33
N GLY A 70 7.39 4.20 10.15
CA GLY A 70 8.41 4.80 9.29
C GLY A 70 7.79 5.80 8.34
N ARG A 71 8.45 6.95 8.20
CA ARG A 71 8.11 7.99 7.23
C ARG A 71 9.34 8.32 6.43
N GLY A 72 9.15 8.65 5.17
CA GLY A 72 10.22 9.09 4.31
C GLY A 72 9.72 9.98 3.20
N TYR A 73 10.58 10.81 2.67
CA TYR A 73 10.33 11.61 1.48
C TYR A 73 11.60 11.70 0.64
N ASN A 74 11.41 11.97 -0.65
CA ASN A 74 12.52 12.00 -1.59
C ASN A 74 13.50 13.12 -1.26
N ARG A 75 14.78 12.76 -1.13
CA ARG A 75 15.90 13.69 -0.90
C ARG A 75 17.08 13.40 -1.81
N ARG A 76 16.84 12.72 -2.93
CA ARG A 76 17.90 12.22 -3.81
C ARG A 76 18.95 13.28 -4.16
N ASN A 77 18.50 14.45 -4.59
CA ASN A 77 19.40 15.55 -4.97
C ASN A 77 19.94 16.28 -3.75
N THR A 78 19.12 16.46 -2.72
CA THR A 78 19.50 17.17 -1.49
C THR A 78 20.62 16.43 -0.75
N ASP A 79 20.48 15.10 -0.62
CA ASP A 79 21.47 14.26 0.07
C ASP A 79 22.56 13.73 -0.88
N LYS A 80 22.45 14.03 -2.20
CA LYS A 80 23.36 13.52 -3.24
C LYS A 80 23.54 11.99 -3.16
N SER A 81 22.42 11.29 -2.94
CA SER A 81 22.40 9.85 -2.77
C SER A 81 21.25 9.24 -3.56
N THR A 82 21.54 8.24 -4.38
CA THR A 82 20.53 7.47 -5.09
C THR A 82 19.67 6.62 -4.15
N LEU A 83 20.11 6.42 -2.89
CA LEU A 83 19.37 5.68 -1.88
C LEU A 83 18.41 6.55 -1.08
N ALA A 84 18.45 7.89 -1.26
CA ALA A 84 17.58 8.81 -0.53
C ALA A 84 16.18 8.91 -1.17
N HIS A 85 15.60 7.76 -1.48
CA HIS A 85 14.22 7.60 -1.92
C HIS A 85 13.29 7.47 -0.71
N ALA A 86 12.06 7.94 -0.87
CA ALA A 86 11.05 7.95 0.20
C ALA A 86 10.86 6.59 0.84
N GLU A 87 10.67 5.54 0.04
CA GLU A 87 10.45 4.17 0.50
C GLU A 87 11.66 3.59 1.23
N ILE A 88 12.86 3.85 0.76
CA ILE A 88 14.10 3.36 1.39
C ILE A 88 14.26 3.99 2.78
N THR A 89 14.06 5.30 2.89
CA THR A 89 14.12 6.00 4.17
C THR A 89 13.06 5.48 5.13
N ALA A 90 11.83 5.30 4.66
CA ALA A 90 10.74 4.76 5.47
C ALA A 90 11.03 3.34 5.97
N ILE A 91 11.56 2.47 5.11
CA ILE A 91 11.94 1.10 5.46
C ILE A 91 13.03 1.09 6.54
N LYS A 92 14.08 1.89 6.38
CA LYS A 92 15.15 2.00 7.36
C LYS A 92 14.63 2.41 8.74
N ARG A 93 13.76 3.40 8.78
CA ARG A 93 13.17 3.90 10.02
C ARG A 93 12.24 2.87 10.65
N ALA A 94 11.42 2.20 9.85
CA ALA A 94 10.52 1.14 10.31
C ALA A 94 11.30 -0.04 10.91
N SER A 95 12.34 -0.50 10.23
CA SER A 95 13.20 -1.59 10.71
C SER A 95 13.87 -1.22 12.04
N LYS A 96 14.37 -0.01 12.16
CA LYS A 96 14.98 0.48 13.39
C LYS A 96 13.96 0.51 14.55
N LYS A 97 12.75 0.97 14.30
CA LYS A 97 11.70 1.06 15.32
C LYS A 97 11.24 -0.32 15.78
N LEU A 98 11.15 -1.29 14.88
CA LEU A 98 10.79 -2.67 15.22
C LEU A 98 11.96 -3.42 15.88
N GLY A 99 13.19 -2.93 15.73
CA GLY A 99 14.39 -3.64 16.18
C GLY A 99 14.66 -4.89 15.35
N ASP A 100 14.15 -4.93 14.13
CA ASP A 100 14.22 -6.08 13.24
C ASP A 100 14.19 -5.62 11.78
N TRP A 101 14.29 -6.58 10.91
CA TRP A 101 14.29 -6.40 9.46
C TRP A 101 13.29 -7.32 8.78
#